data_5ca3b634fc6aa4217bd2dabd49795b7f
#
_entry.id   5ca3b634fc6aa4217bd2dabd49795b7f
#
_cell.length_a   1.000
_cell.length_b   1.000
_cell.length_c   1.000
_cell.angle_alpha   90.00
_cell.angle_beta   90.00
_cell.angle_gamma   90.00
#
_symmetry.space_group_name_H-M   'P 1'
#
loop_
_entity.id
_entity.type
_entity.pdbx_description
1 polymer ?
#
loop_
_entity_poly.entity_id
_entity_poly.type
_entity_poly.pdbx_seq_one_letter_code
_entity_poly.pdbx_strand_id
1 'polypeptide(L)'
;MNIYCLMTVKNEIDILPDVINSALHWANKIIILDNNSNDGCIEYIQKISNEDERIIFWGVYKGPFTDAIRQRVFQDFKHIANVGDWWCRLDADEIYIDNPRVFLEGLNHRVDYVKCASFQYYLTEDMVTSGIDRNYKDLSHYKCNWSEIRFFKFKKDTIWLPKMNWPINIYKPADNFVRLKHFQYRNIQQIKQRIETRKNNTKDNNIFYHDKANGAEWFSIRGFKIPDDTDYLDAKVVTYSDLENSKEYII
;
A
#
# COMPACT_ATOMS: atom_id res chain seq x y z
N MET A 1 16.54 9.31 -14.55
CA MET A 1 15.16 9.22 -14.05
C MET A 1 15.20 8.96 -12.55
N ASN A 2 14.53 9.78 -11.76
CA ASN A 2 14.38 9.59 -10.33
C ASN A 2 12.97 9.08 -10.00
N ILE A 3 12.85 8.38 -8.86
CA ILE A 3 11.57 7.88 -8.35
C ILE A 3 11.41 8.39 -6.92
N TYR A 4 10.35 9.12 -6.66
CA TYR A 4 9.98 9.71 -5.38
C TYR A 4 8.73 9.02 -4.84
N CYS A 5 8.81 8.46 -3.64
CA CYS A 5 7.67 7.76 -3.03
C CYS A 5 6.96 8.67 -2.04
N LEU A 6 5.63 8.69 -2.10
CA LEU A 6 4.74 9.30 -1.13
C LEU A 6 4.13 8.18 -0.29
N MET A 7 4.64 8.00 0.93
CA MET A 7 4.16 6.97 1.85
C MET A 7 3.28 7.58 2.93
N THR A 8 2.17 6.93 3.22
CA THR A 8 1.36 7.21 4.41
C THR A 8 1.35 5.99 5.31
N VAL A 9 1.57 6.21 6.61
CA VAL A 9 1.69 5.14 7.61
C VAL A 9 0.63 5.32 8.69
N LYS A 10 0.05 4.20 9.13
CA LYS A 10 -0.82 4.16 10.33
C LYS A 10 -0.77 2.77 10.95
N ASN A 11 0.02 2.64 12.04
CA ASN A 11 0.13 1.41 12.82
C ASN A 11 0.53 0.19 11.97
N GLU A 12 1.71 0.27 11.34
CA GLU A 12 2.25 -0.75 10.42
C GLU A 12 3.68 -1.16 10.80
N ILE A 13 4.09 -0.98 12.09
CA ILE A 13 5.48 -1.18 12.52
C ILE A 13 6.00 -2.60 12.27
N ASP A 14 5.11 -3.59 12.25
CA ASP A 14 5.44 -5.00 12.05
C ASP A 14 5.91 -5.33 10.61
N ILE A 15 5.57 -4.49 9.64
CA ILE A 15 5.96 -4.66 8.23
C ILE A 15 6.73 -3.46 7.66
N LEU A 16 6.55 -2.28 8.23
CA LEU A 16 7.12 -1.02 7.72
C LEU A 16 8.63 -1.09 7.44
N PRO A 17 9.47 -1.71 8.31
CA PRO A 17 10.90 -1.84 8.04
C PRO A 17 11.20 -2.58 6.73
N ASP A 18 10.50 -3.67 6.45
CA ASP A 18 10.71 -4.48 5.25
C ASP A 18 10.22 -3.74 3.99
N VAL A 19 9.11 -3.01 4.08
CA VAL A 19 8.61 -2.17 2.97
C VAL A 19 9.60 -1.08 2.61
N ILE A 20 10.12 -0.34 3.61
CA ILE A 20 11.12 0.72 3.38
C ILE A 20 12.40 0.13 2.81
N ASN A 21 12.93 -0.94 3.38
CA ASN A 21 14.13 -1.61 2.87
C ASN A 21 13.95 -2.06 1.42
N SER A 22 12.81 -2.67 1.08
CA SER A 22 12.49 -3.05 -0.31
C SER A 22 12.45 -1.82 -1.23
N ALA A 23 11.82 -0.75 -0.81
CA ALA A 23 11.68 0.47 -1.61
C ALA A 23 13.02 1.19 -1.85
N LEU A 24 13.95 1.16 -0.90
CA LEU A 24 15.28 1.75 -1.04
C LEU A 24 16.14 1.12 -2.14
N HIS A 25 15.79 -0.05 -2.66
CA HIS A 25 16.49 -0.68 -3.78
C HIS A 25 16.14 -0.03 -5.14
N TRP A 26 15.03 0.71 -5.22
CA TRP A 26 14.58 1.31 -6.48
C TRP A 26 14.17 2.79 -6.37
N ALA A 27 13.76 3.27 -5.20
CA ALA A 27 13.39 4.66 -4.97
C ALA A 27 14.62 5.55 -4.73
N ASN A 28 14.56 6.79 -5.18
CA ASN A 28 15.56 7.81 -4.87
C ASN A 28 15.28 8.49 -3.53
N LYS A 29 13.99 8.72 -3.22
CA LYS A 29 13.57 9.24 -1.92
C LYS A 29 12.21 8.65 -1.54
N ILE A 30 12.02 8.45 -0.23
CA ILE A 30 10.76 8.02 0.38
C ILE A 30 10.34 9.12 1.35
N ILE A 31 9.24 9.81 1.03
CA ILE A 31 8.68 10.88 1.85
C ILE A 31 7.52 10.30 2.63
N ILE A 32 7.66 10.27 3.95
CA ILE A 32 6.76 9.53 4.84
C ILE A 32 5.94 10.50 5.68
N LEU A 33 4.63 10.38 5.59
CA LEU A 33 3.66 10.99 6.48
C LEU A 33 3.11 9.94 7.42
N ASP A 34 3.22 10.13 8.72
CA ASP A 34 2.55 9.29 9.71
C ASP A 34 1.18 9.86 10.07
N ASN A 35 0.15 9.04 10.05
CA ASN A 35 -1.22 9.43 10.39
C ASN A 35 -1.51 9.18 11.89
N ASN A 36 -0.62 9.67 12.76
CA ASN A 36 -0.74 9.57 14.21
C ASN A 36 -0.77 8.12 14.72
N SER A 37 0.24 7.35 14.35
CA SER A 37 0.46 5.98 14.84
C SER A 37 0.76 5.95 16.35
N ASN A 38 0.54 4.81 16.99
CA ASN A 38 0.80 4.58 18.40
C ASN A 38 1.47 3.21 18.68
N ASP A 39 2.08 2.62 17.66
CA ASP A 39 2.69 1.29 17.67
C ASP A 39 4.23 1.31 17.59
N GLY A 40 4.85 2.51 17.58
CA GLY A 40 6.29 2.70 17.40
C GLY A 40 6.72 3.13 16.00
N CYS A 41 5.76 3.30 15.05
CA CYS A 41 6.07 3.78 13.69
C CYS A 41 6.76 5.14 13.70
N ILE A 42 6.27 6.09 14.52
CA ILE A 42 6.79 7.47 14.55
C ILE A 42 8.27 7.47 14.95
N GLU A 43 8.60 6.79 16.05
CA GLU A 43 9.95 6.69 16.59
C GLU A 43 10.89 5.99 15.59
N TYR A 44 10.40 4.93 14.96
CA TYR A 44 11.14 4.21 13.92
C TYR A 44 11.44 5.11 12.73
N ILE A 45 10.44 5.82 12.17
CA ILE A 45 10.60 6.71 11.02
C ILE A 45 11.56 7.86 11.35
N GLN A 46 11.43 8.48 12.53
CA GLN A 46 12.35 9.53 12.99
C GLN A 46 13.79 9.04 13.06
N LYS A 47 14.00 7.84 13.60
CA LYS A 47 15.32 7.23 13.67
C LYS A 47 15.93 7.06 12.28
N ILE A 48 15.25 6.34 11.39
CA ILE A 48 15.81 6.01 10.07
C ILE A 48 15.96 7.24 9.15
N SER A 49 15.15 8.27 9.32
CA SER A 49 15.30 9.52 8.56
C SER A 49 16.55 10.33 8.96
N ASN A 50 17.10 10.09 10.15
CA ASN A 50 18.39 10.64 10.56
C ASN A 50 19.59 9.79 10.08
N GLU A 51 19.36 8.53 9.73
CA GLU A 51 20.39 7.57 9.31
C GLU A 51 20.55 7.50 7.79
N ASP A 52 19.49 7.76 7.02
CA ASP A 52 19.48 7.71 5.54
C ASP A 52 18.78 8.94 4.95
N GLU A 53 19.54 9.80 4.27
CA GLU A 53 19.03 11.02 3.62
C GLU A 53 17.97 10.78 2.53
N ARG A 54 17.83 9.54 2.07
CA ARG A 54 16.78 9.16 1.12
C ARG A 54 15.40 9.05 1.77
N ILE A 55 15.35 8.96 3.10
CA ILE A 55 14.13 8.88 3.88
C ILE A 55 13.84 10.25 4.48
N ILE A 56 12.67 10.80 4.15
CA ILE A 56 12.26 12.12 4.61
C ILE A 56 11.00 11.94 5.47
N PHE A 57 11.11 12.25 6.75
CA PHE A 57 9.93 12.30 7.61
C PHE A 57 9.21 13.64 7.43
N TRP A 58 8.06 13.64 6.72
CA TRP A 58 7.25 14.84 6.52
C TRP A 58 6.64 15.33 7.84
N GLY A 59 6.26 14.41 8.74
CA GLY A 59 5.68 14.70 10.04
C GLY A 59 4.46 13.85 10.36
N VAL A 60 3.80 14.21 11.48
CA VAL A 60 2.59 13.53 11.98
C VAL A 60 1.35 14.31 11.59
N TYR A 61 0.40 13.65 10.93
CA TYR A 61 -0.90 14.20 10.59
C TYR A 61 -2.01 13.61 11.48
N LYS A 62 -2.61 14.46 12.32
CA LYS A 62 -3.64 14.05 13.30
C LYS A 62 -5.07 14.10 12.78
N GLY A 63 -5.27 14.47 11.52
CA GLY A 63 -6.60 14.51 10.91
C GLY A 63 -7.07 13.14 10.37
N PRO A 64 -8.32 13.06 9.90
CA PRO A 64 -8.87 11.85 9.30
C PRO A 64 -8.07 11.45 8.06
N PHE A 65 -7.84 10.16 7.91
CA PHE A 65 -7.18 9.63 6.73
C PHE A 65 -8.04 9.80 5.48
N THR A 66 -7.42 10.29 4.42
CA THR A 66 -7.96 10.23 3.05
C THR A 66 -6.79 9.98 2.10
N ASP A 67 -7.03 9.27 1.01
CA ASP A 67 -5.98 9.05 -0.01
C ASP A 67 -5.39 10.36 -0.56
N ALA A 68 -6.21 11.41 -0.56
CA ALA A 68 -5.81 12.74 -1.01
C ALA A 68 -4.80 13.45 -0.10
N ILE A 69 -4.46 12.90 1.08
CA ILE A 69 -3.45 13.47 1.97
C ILE A 69 -2.07 13.51 1.30
N ARG A 70 -1.79 12.57 0.39
CA ARG A 70 -0.55 12.51 -0.38
C ARG A 70 -0.37 13.72 -1.29
N GLN A 71 -1.47 14.35 -1.71
CA GLN A 71 -1.42 15.59 -2.50
C GLN A 71 -0.71 16.72 -1.75
N ARG A 72 -0.92 16.83 -0.42
CA ARG A 72 -0.22 17.84 0.40
C ARG A 72 1.29 17.59 0.40
N VAL A 73 1.69 16.36 0.68
CA VAL A 73 3.11 15.97 0.66
C VAL A 73 3.73 16.23 -0.72
N PHE A 74 3.01 15.90 -1.79
CA PHE A 74 3.46 16.18 -3.15
C PHE A 74 3.67 17.69 -3.38
N GLN A 75 2.74 18.56 -2.95
CA GLN A 75 2.90 20.01 -3.15
C GLN A 75 4.14 20.56 -2.46
N ASP A 76 4.45 20.07 -1.26
CA ASP A 76 5.62 20.52 -0.51
C ASP A 76 6.93 20.08 -1.17
N PHE A 77 6.94 18.91 -1.82
CA PHE A 77 8.15 18.28 -2.35
C PHE A 77 8.25 18.24 -3.89
N LYS A 78 7.23 18.62 -4.64
CA LYS A 78 7.28 18.56 -6.12
C LYS A 78 8.46 19.29 -6.75
N HIS A 79 9.03 20.27 -6.04
CA HIS A 79 10.17 21.08 -6.49
C HIS A 79 11.48 20.29 -6.60
N ILE A 80 11.59 19.11 -5.94
CA ILE A 80 12.78 18.26 -6.04
C ILE A 80 12.81 17.42 -7.31
N ALA A 81 11.68 17.29 -8.01
CA ALA A 81 11.56 16.46 -9.21
C ALA A 81 11.82 17.25 -10.49
N ASN A 82 12.48 16.61 -11.44
CA ASN A 82 12.62 17.10 -12.79
C ASN A 82 11.51 16.52 -13.69
N VAL A 83 11.20 17.22 -14.79
CA VAL A 83 10.29 16.72 -15.81
C VAL A 83 10.77 15.35 -16.32
N GLY A 84 9.90 14.35 -16.30
CA GLY A 84 10.22 12.98 -16.66
C GLY A 84 10.56 12.07 -15.49
N ASP A 85 10.76 12.60 -14.29
CA ASP A 85 10.85 11.80 -13.07
C ASP A 85 9.49 11.19 -12.70
N TRP A 86 9.48 10.19 -11.83
CA TRP A 86 8.28 9.47 -11.42
C TRP A 86 7.96 9.67 -9.95
N TRP A 87 6.68 9.80 -9.67
CA TRP A 87 6.13 9.78 -8.32
C TRP A 87 5.36 8.48 -8.10
N CYS A 88 5.60 7.87 -6.95
CA CYS A 88 4.97 6.62 -6.53
C CYS A 88 4.04 6.86 -5.34
N ARG A 89 2.83 6.31 -5.39
CA ARG A 89 2.07 6.02 -4.19
C ARG A 89 2.60 4.70 -3.63
N LEU A 90 3.18 4.76 -2.44
CA LEU A 90 3.68 3.60 -1.71
C LEU A 90 2.87 3.45 -0.42
N ASP A 91 2.13 2.36 -0.29
CA ASP A 91 1.45 2.03 0.95
C ASP A 91 2.38 1.24 1.88
N ALA A 92 2.21 1.41 3.20
CA ALA A 92 3.15 0.90 4.20
C ALA A 92 3.07 -0.63 4.40
N ASP A 93 2.17 -1.30 3.70
CA ASP A 93 1.92 -2.74 3.72
C ASP A 93 2.07 -3.38 2.33
N GLU A 94 2.84 -2.71 1.41
CA GLU A 94 3.05 -3.17 0.04
C GLU A 94 4.53 -3.40 -0.28
N ILE A 95 4.82 -4.56 -0.88
CA ILE A 95 6.17 -4.92 -1.36
C ILE A 95 6.09 -5.25 -2.85
N TYR A 96 6.89 -4.55 -3.68
CA TYR A 96 6.92 -4.79 -5.11
C TYR A 96 7.62 -6.10 -5.45
N ILE A 97 7.02 -6.88 -6.34
CA ILE A 97 7.58 -8.12 -6.93
C ILE A 97 8.51 -7.75 -8.08
N ASP A 98 8.02 -6.91 -8.98
CA ASP A 98 8.83 -6.35 -10.04
C ASP A 98 9.69 -5.21 -9.49
N ASN A 99 10.91 -5.07 -9.98
CA ASN A 99 11.70 -3.88 -9.66
C ASN A 99 11.11 -2.67 -10.40
N PRO A 100 10.51 -1.69 -9.68
CA PRO A 100 9.84 -0.56 -10.32
C PRO A 100 10.78 0.29 -11.20
N ARG A 101 12.06 0.41 -10.84
CA ARG A 101 13.03 1.17 -11.64
C ARG A 101 13.21 0.54 -13.02
N VAL A 102 13.47 -0.77 -13.06
CA VAL A 102 13.62 -1.52 -14.32
C VAL A 102 12.34 -1.46 -15.13
N PHE A 103 11.19 -1.61 -14.46
CA PHE A 103 9.88 -1.53 -15.12
C PHE A 103 9.66 -0.16 -15.79
N LEU A 104 9.90 0.93 -15.06
CA LEU A 104 9.67 2.29 -15.56
C LEU A 104 10.68 2.70 -16.65
N GLU A 105 11.92 2.24 -16.57
CA GLU A 105 12.95 2.47 -17.60
C GLU A 105 12.61 1.77 -18.92
N GLY A 106 11.89 0.65 -18.87
CA GLY A 106 11.42 -0.07 -20.06
C GLY A 106 10.19 0.53 -20.73
N LEU A 107 9.57 1.57 -20.16
CA LEU A 107 8.34 2.15 -20.71
C LEU A 107 8.59 3.10 -21.87
N ASN A 108 7.60 3.16 -22.77
CA ASN A 108 7.55 4.21 -23.80
C ASN A 108 7.50 5.59 -23.15
N HIS A 109 8.27 6.55 -23.70
CA HIS A 109 8.34 7.93 -23.19
C HIS A 109 6.98 8.64 -23.11
N ARG A 110 5.98 8.20 -23.86
CA ARG A 110 4.62 8.76 -23.89
C ARG A 110 3.73 8.31 -22.73
N VAL A 111 4.15 7.30 -21.95
CA VAL A 111 3.38 6.82 -20.81
C VAL A 111 3.37 7.85 -19.69
N ASP A 112 2.20 8.12 -19.14
CA ASP A 112 1.99 9.09 -18.07
C ASP A 112 1.83 8.44 -16.70
N TYR A 113 1.26 7.22 -16.64
CA TYR A 113 1.02 6.53 -15.38
C TYR A 113 1.04 5.01 -15.52
N VAL A 114 1.29 4.34 -14.41
CA VAL A 114 1.33 2.88 -14.29
C VAL A 114 0.34 2.43 -13.23
N LYS A 115 -0.44 1.40 -13.56
CA LYS A 115 -1.29 0.67 -12.62
C LYS A 115 -0.56 -0.54 -12.06
N CYS A 116 -0.94 -0.98 -10.87
CA CYS A 116 -0.45 -2.22 -10.30
C CYS A 116 -1.37 -3.42 -10.61
N ALA A 117 -0.78 -4.62 -10.60
CA ALA A 117 -1.46 -5.86 -10.30
C ALA A 117 -1.18 -6.19 -8.83
N SER A 118 -2.18 -5.99 -7.98
CA SER A 118 -2.03 -6.13 -6.55
C SER A 118 -2.45 -7.52 -6.10
N PHE A 119 -1.50 -8.25 -5.56
CA PHE A 119 -1.68 -9.58 -4.96
C PHE A 119 -2.04 -9.36 -3.49
N GLN A 120 -3.34 -9.42 -3.18
CA GLN A 120 -3.88 -9.26 -1.83
C GLN A 120 -3.65 -10.54 -1.04
N TYR A 121 -2.80 -10.49 -0.02
CA TYR A 121 -2.54 -11.63 0.86
C TYR A 121 -3.55 -11.68 2.00
N TYR A 122 -3.96 -12.89 2.34
CA TYR A 122 -4.99 -13.15 3.34
C TYR A 122 -4.53 -14.19 4.35
N LEU A 123 -4.88 -13.94 5.60
CA LEU A 123 -4.82 -14.92 6.66
C LEU A 123 -5.92 -15.96 6.47
N THR A 124 -5.60 -17.26 6.57
CA THR A 124 -6.57 -18.35 6.50
C THR A 124 -6.85 -18.94 7.87
N GLU A 125 -8.00 -19.61 8.06
CA GLU A 125 -8.34 -20.28 9.31
C GLU A 125 -7.32 -21.37 9.69
N ASP A 126 -6.83 -22.10 8.70
CA ASP A 126 -5.83 -23.16 8.92
C ASP A 126 -4.51 -22.56 9.44
N MET A 127 -4.11 -21.38 8.97
CA MET A 127 -2.91 -20.69 9.46
C MET A 127 -3.08 -20.27 10.91
N VAL A 128 -4.24 -19.75 11.28
CA VAL A 128 -4.56 -19.37 12.67
C VAL A 128 -4.55 -20.60 13.57
N THR A 129 -5.25 -21.66 13.17
CA THR A 129 -5.34 -22.92 13.93
C THR A 129 -3.97 -23.57 14.13
N SER A 130 -3.08 -23.44 13.13
CA SER A 130 -1.70 -23.96 13.17
C SER A 130 -0.73 -23.05 13.95
N GLY A 131 -1.18 -21.87 14.40
CA GLY A 131 -0.32 -20.88 15.06
C GLY A 131 0.71 -20.20 14.16
N ILE A 132 0.49 -20.21 12.84
CA ILE A 132 1.36 -19.61 11.81
C ILE A 132 1.04 -18.12 11.59
N ASP A 133 0.05 -17.56 12.25
CA ASP A 133 -0.43 -16.20 12.07
C ASP A 133 0.47 -15.09 12.66
N ARG A 134 1.72 -15.44 13.02
CA ARG A 134 2.62 -14.52 13.74
C ARG A 134 3.46 -13.64 12.84
N ASN A 135 3.73 -14.08 11.60
CA ASN A 135 4.59 -13.36 10.68
C ASN A 135 3.93 -13.25 9.32
N TYR A 136 3.79 -12.04 8.79
CA TYR A 136 3.22 -11.81 7.47
C TYR A 136 4.00 -12.51 6.33
N LYS A 137 5.28 -12.85 6.55
CA LYS A 137 6.13 -13.58 5.57
C LYS A 137 5.67 -15.02 5.36
N ASP A 138 4.91 -15.56 6.30
CA ASP A 138 4.37 -16.92 6.23
C ASP A 138 3.04 -16.96 5.45
N LEU A 139 2.47 -15.81 5.10
CA LEU A 139 1.26 -15.74 4.29
C LEU A 139 1.56 -16.21 2.87
N SER A 140 0.87 -17.27 2.44
CA SER A 140 1.02 -17.87 1.11
C SER A 140 -0.24 -17.78 0.25
N HIS A 141 -1.38 -17.39 0.84
CA HIS A 141 -2.66 -17.33 0.15
C HIS A 141 -2.99 -15.91 -0.29
N TYR A 142 -3.18 -15.73 -1.58
CA TYR A 142 -3.46 -14.43 -2.16
C TYR A 142 -4.58 -14.48 -3.21
N LYS A 143 -5.11 -13.31 -3.55
CA LYS A 143 -5.92 -13.10 -4.75
C LYS A 143 -5.44 -11.84 -5.47
N CYS A 144 -5.17 -11.95 -6.76
CA CYS A 144 -4.89 -10.80 -7.61
C CYS A 144 -6.20 -10.24 -8.18
N ASN A 145 -6.86 -9.38 -7.41
CA ASN A 145 -8.18 -8.85 -7.73
C ASN A 145 -8.26 -7.32 -7.66
N TRP A 146 -7.14 -6.64 -7.48
CA TRP A 146 -7.10 -5.20 -7.33
C TRP A 146 -6.07 -4.56 -8.25
N SER A 147 -6.45 -3.46 -8.88
CA SER A 147 -5.57 -2.64 -9.70
C SER A 147 -5.90 -1.17 -9.51
N GLU A 148 -4.90 -0.40 -9.20
CA GLU A 148 -4.99 1.06 -9.13
C GLU A 148 -3.70 1.71 -9.62
N ILE A 149 -3.74 3.02 -9.83
CA ILE A 149 -2.54 3.77 -10.21
C ILE A 149 -1.53 3.71 -9.05
N ARG A 150 -0.26 3.43 -9.37
CA ARG A 150 0.85 3.47 -8.39
C ARG A 150 1.92 4.47 -8.76
N PHE A 151 2.13 4.72 -10.05
CA PHE A 151 3.14 5.65 -10.51
C PHE A 151 2.52 6.65 -11.48
N PHE A 152 2.97 7.90 -11.39
CA PHE A 152 2.73 8.90 -12.42
C PHE A 152 4.01 9.66 -12.75
N LYS A 153 4.15 10.03 -14.04
CA LYS A 153 5.27 10.80 -14.53
C LYS A 153 5.08 12.28 -14.23
N PHE A 154 6.10 12.91 -13.69
CA PHE A 154 6.09 14.34 -13.42
C PHE A 154 6.23 15.15 -14.70
N LYS A 155 5.33 16.10 -14.89
CA LYS A 155 5.32 17.06 -16.01
C LYS A 155 5.39 18.47 -15.44
N LYS A 156 5.87 19.42 -16.25
CA LYS A 156 5.93 20.84 -15.87
C LYS A 156 4.55 21.38 -15.44
N ASP A 157 3.50 20.90 -16.09
CA ASP A 157 2.12 21.27 -15.89
C ASP A 157 1.33 20.26 -15.04
N THR A 158 2.02 19.41 -14.25
CA THR A 158 1.33 18.45 -13.36
C THR A 158 0.39 19.17 -12.41
N ILE A 159 -0.91 18.86 -12.50
CA ILE A 159 -1.97 19.43 -11.69
C ILE A 159 -2.53 18.36 -10.76
N TRP A 160 -2.30 18.51 -9.46
CA TRP A 160 -2.91 17.66 -8.44
C TRP A 160 -3.73 18.54 -7.50
N LEU A 161 -5.04 18.51 -7.70
CA LEU A 161 -5.99 19.32 -6.92
C LEU A 161 -6.22 18.73 -5.51
N PRO A 162 -6.54 19.57 -4.53
CA PRO A 162 -6.97 19.09 -3.20
C PRO A 162 -8.12 18.09 -3.29
N LYS A 163 -8.14 17.11 -2.41
CA LYS A 163 -9.14 16.02 -2.34
C LYS A 163 -9.14 15.04 -3.53
N MET A 164 -8.21 15.17 -4.47
CA MET A 164 -8.02 14.19 -5.55
C MET A 164 -6.98 13.16 -5.14
N ASN A 165 -7.23 11.90 -5.49
CA ASN A 165 -6.28 10.81 -5.20
C ASN A 165 -5.07 10.82 -6.13
N TRP A 166 -5.19 11.47 -7.30
CA TRP A 166 -4.17 11.52 -8.36
C TRP A 166 -4.20 12.85 -9.10
N PRO A 167 -3.11 13.22 -9.79
CA PRO A 167 -3.12 14.34 -10.73
C PRO A 167 -4.18 14.15 -11.82
N ILE A 168 -4.84 15.24 -12.21
CA ILE A 168 -5.95 15.21 -13.19
C ILE A 168 -5.49 15.18 -14.64
N ASN A 169 -4.22 15.51 -14.91
CA ASN A 169 -3.67 15.61 -16.27
C ASN A 169 -2.69 14.49 -16.62
N ILE A 170 -2.98 13.28 -16.16
CA ILE A 170 -2.31 12.04 -16.55
C ILE A 170 -3.29 11.21 -17.41
N TYR A 171 -2.93 10.95 -18.68
CA TYR A 171 -3.90 10.42 -19.65
C TYR A 171 -3.50 9.04 -20.20
N LYS A 172 -2.20 8.77 -20.31
CA LYS A 172 -1.68 7.60 -21.03
C LYS A 172 -1.18 6.52 -20.08
N PRO A 173 -1.95 5.43 -19.90
CA PRO A 173 -1.50 4.30 -19.09
C PRO A 173 -0.33 3.56 -19.75
N ALA A 174 0.44 2.85 -18.94
CA ALA A 174 1.25 1.74 -19.43
C ALA A 174 0.35 0.58 -19.87
N ASP A 175 0.80 -0.18 -20.87
CA ASP A 175 0.08 -1.37 -21.34
C ASP A 175 0.17 -2.52 -20.33
N ASN A 176 1.26 -2.58 -19.56
CA ASN A 176 1.52 -3.59 -18.55
C ASN A 176 1.33 -3.04 -17.14
N PHE A 177 1.12 -3.94 -16.18
CA PHE A 177 0.97 -3.66 -14.76
C PHE A 177 2.27 -3.99 -14.02
N VAL A 178 2.65 -3.15 -13.06
CA VAL A 178 3.69 -3.50 -12.10
C VAL A 178 3.09 -4.37 -11.00
N ARG A 179 3.75 -5.48 -10.65
CA ARG A 179 3.23 -6.44 -9.66
C ARG A 179 3.71 -6.08 -8.26
N LEU A 180 2.81 -6.18 -7.29
CA LEU A 180 3.11 -6.00 -5.87
C LEU A 180 2.33 -6.98 -4.97
N LYS A 181 2.91 -7.32 -3.84
CA LYS A 181 2.25 -8.01 -2.72
C LYS A 181 1.68 -6.98 -1.77
N HIS A 182 0.43 -7.16 -1.36
CA HIS A 182 -0.26 -6.28 -0.41
C HIS A 182 -0.71 -7.08 0.81
N PHE A 183 -0.14 -6.77 1.96
CA PHE A 183 -0.30 -7.51 3.20
C PHE A 183 -1.26 -6.81 4.18
N GLN A 184 -2.47 -6.49 3.70
CA GLN A 184 -3.43 -5.72 4.49
C GLN A 184 -4.08 -6.51 5.65
N TYR A 185 -4.03 -7.85 5.62
CA TYR A 185 -4.62 -8.75 6.62
C TYR A 185 -3.59 -9.80 7.03
N ARG A 186 -2.65 -9.41 7.94
CA ARG A 186 -1.45 -10.19 8.24
C ARG A 186 -1.55 -11.13 9.42
N ASN A 187 -2.21 -10.66 10.47
CA ASN A 187 -2.45 -11.42 11.70
C ASN A 187 -3.69 -10.86 12.41
N ILE A 188 -4.24 -11.65 13.36
CA ILE A 188 -5.49 -11.30 14.04
C ILE A 188 -5.39 -9.97 14.79
N GLN A 189 -4.29 -9.70 15.47
CA GLN A 189 -4.11 -8.45 16.23
C GLN A 189 -4.10 -7.23 15.31
N GLN A 190 -3.35 -7.30 14.22
CA GLN A 190 -3.28 -6.23 13.22
C GLN A 190 -4.65 -5.99 12.57
N ILE A 191 -5.38 -7.05 12.21
CA ILE A 191 -6.72 -6.95 11.63
C ILE A 191 -7.66 -6.25 12.62
N LYS A 192 -7.69 -6.65 13.90
CA LYS A 192 -8.49 -5.99 14.95
C LYS A 192 -8.15 -4.52 15.10
N GLN A 193 -6.85 -4.18 15.16
CA GLN A 193 -6.39 -2.79 15.28
C GLN A 193 -6.78 -1.95 14.06
N ARG A 194 -6.68 -2.52 12.85
CA ARG A 194 -7.07 -1.84 11.60
C ARG A 194 -8.57 -1.54 11.58
N ILE A 195 -9.38 -2.49 12.04
CA ILE A 195 -10.83 -2.34 12.17
C ILE A 195 -11.18 -1.20 13.14
N GLU A 196 -10.58 -1.21 14.32
CA GLU A 196 -10.80 -0.17 15.33
C GLU A 196 -10.38 1.21 14.81
N THR A 197 -9.21 1.29 14.17
CA THR A 197 -8.72 2.52 13.53
C THR A 197 -9.71 3.05 12.49
N ARG A 198 -10.27 2.18 11.66
CA ARG A 198 -11.26 2.57 10.66
C ARG A 198 -12.58 3.01 11.30
N LYS A 199 -13.10 2.30 12.28
CA LYS A 199 -14.31 2.69 13.03
C LYS A 199 -14.19 4.09 13.62
N ASN A 200 -13.02 4.44 14.15
CA ASN A 200 -12.78 5.75 14.78
C ASN A 200 -12.54 6.88 13.77
N ASN A 201 -12.12 6.58 12.56
CA ASN A 201 -11.74 7.59 11.55
C ASN A 201 -12.83 7.91 10.54
N THR A 202 -13.93 7.19 10.51
CA THR A 202 -15.00 7.41 9.53
C THR A 202 -16.26 7.88 10.23
N LYS A 203 -16.76 9.05 9.80
CA LYS A 203 -18.10 9.53 10.15
C LYS A 203 -19.21 8.81 9.37
N ASP A 204 -18.85 8.05 8.35
CA ASP A 204 -19.77 7.30 7.48
C ASP A 204 -19.71 5.81 7.81
N ASN A 205 -20.88 5.19 8.04
CA ASN A 205 -21.07 3.76 8.29
C ASN A 205 -20.69 2.84 7.09
N ASN A 206 -20.04 3.38 6.06
CA ASN A 206 -19.56 2.64 4.87
C ASN A 206 -18.11 2.12 4.99
N ILE A 207 -17.67 1.82 6.18
CA ILE A 207 -16.28 1.48 6.55
C ILE A 207 -15.78 0.21 5.87
N PHE A 208 -16.66 -0.71 5.50
CA PHE A 208 -16.32 -2.07 5.08
C PHE A 208 -16.76 -2.42 3.66
N TYR A 209 -16.48 -1.53 2.72
CA TYR A 209 -16.65 -1.90 1.30
C TYR A 209 -15.80 -3.11 0.90
N HIS A 210 -14.66 -3.31 1.57
CA HIS A 210 -13.73 -4.40 1.28
C HIS A 210 -14.19 -5.76 1.86
N ASP A 211 -14.89 -5.78 2.98
CA ASP A 211 -15.42 -7.02 3.56
C ASP A 211 -16.72 -7.49 2.91
N LYS A 212 -17.47 -6.58 2.27
CA LYS A 212 -18.65 -6.94 1.47
C LYS A 212 -18.29 -7.48 0.09
N ALA A 213 -17.02 -7.48 -0.27
CA ALA A 213 -16.51 -7.96 -1.55
C ALA A 213 -16.47 -9.50 -1.69
N ASN A 214 -17.17 -10.24 -0.86
CA ASN A 214 -17.54 -11.62 -1.15
C ASN A 214 -18.48 -11.67 -2.37
N GLY A 215 -18.01 -11.25 -3.54
CA GLY A 215 -18.77 -11.33 -4.77
C GLY A 215 -18.80 -10.08 -5.63
N ALA A 216 -18.23 -8.96 -5.20
CA ALA A 216 -18.09 -7.84 -6.10
C ALA A 216 -17.05 -8.19 -7.17
N GLU A 217 -17.43 -8.03 -8.42
CA GLU A 217 -16.59 -8.13 -9.61
C GLU A 217 -15.54 -7.00 -9.61
N TRP A 218 -14.62 -7.04 -8.64
CA TRP A 218 -13.42 -6.25 -8.71
C TRP A 218 -12.63 -6.82 -9.88
N PHE A 219 -12.20 -5.97 -10.77
CA PHE A 219 -11.44 -6.29 -11.96
C PHE A 219 -10.45 -7.42 -11.71
N SER A 220 -10.88 -8.67 -11.96
CA SER A 220 -9.96 -9.79 -11.84
C SER A 220 -8.95 -9.64 -12.96
N ILE A 221 -7.74 -9.29 -12.62
CA ILE A 221 -6.61 -9.34 -13.55
C ILE A 221 -6.31 -10.82 -13.74
N ARG A 222 -7.08 -11.45 -14.62
CA ARG A 222 -6.95 -12.88 -14.90
C ARG A 222 -5.56 -13.16 -15.47
N GLY A 223 -4.93 -14.20 -14.97
CA GLY A 223 -3.68 -14.73 -15.50
C GLY A 223 -2.41 -14.29 -14.80
N PHE A 224 -2.48 -13.40 -13.80
CA PHE A 224 -1.34 -13.10 -12.95
C PHE A 224 -1.25 -14.11 -11.80
N LYS A 225 -0.11 -14.82 -11.72
CA LYS A 225 0.20 -15.74 -10.63
C LYS A 225 1.62 -15.46 -10.13
N ILE A 226 1.84 -15.77 -8.86
CA ILE A 226 3.17 -15.82 -8.27
C ILE A 226 3.52 -17.31 -8.18
N PRO A 227 4.67 -17.77 -8.74
CA PRO A 227 5.15 -19.12 -8.50
C PRO A 227 5.25 -19.39 -7.00
N ASP A 228 4.92 -20.59 -6.59
CA ASP A 228 5.04 -21.11 -5.22
C ASP A 228 4.02 -20.58 -4.20
N ASP A 229 3.19 -19.60 -4.56
CA ASP A 229 2.10 -19.13 -3.68
C ASP A 229 0.73 -19.69 -4.15
N THR A 230 -0.17 -19.93 -3.21
CA THR A 230 -1.48 -20.55 -3.45
C THR A 230 -2.57 -19.48 -3.58
N ASP A 231 -3.35 -19.52 -4.68
CA ASP A 231 -4.59 -18.73 -4.76
C ASP A 231 -5.59 -19.26 -3.73
N TYR A 232 -6.24 -18.38 -2.97
CA TYR A 232 -7.10 -18.75 -1.85
C TYR A 232 -8.52 -19.19 -2.25
N LEU A 233 -8.85 -19.36 -3.52
CA LEU A 233 -10.21 -19.67 -4.00
C LEU A 233 -10.86 -20.84 -3.25
N ASP A 234 -10.08 -21.81 -2.81
CA ASP A 234 -10.53 -22.98 -2.07
C ASP A 234 -10.20 -22.94 -0.56
N ALA A 235 -9.59 -21.85 -0.08
CA ALA A 235 -9.24 -21.67 1.32
C ALA A 235 -10.23 -20.75 2.03
N LYS A 236 -10.61 -21.05 3.27
CA LYS A 236 -11.42 -20.15 4.07
C LYS A 236 -10.53 -19.08 4.68
N VAL A 237 -10.69 -17.85 4.22
CA VAL A 237 -9.98 -16.69 4.74
C VAL A 237 -10.65 -16.17 6.00
N VAL A 238 -9.84 -15.64 6.93
CA VAL A 238 -10.35 -14.98 8.14
C VAL A 238 -10.94 -13.64 7.75
N THR A 239 -12.25 -13.50 7.92
CA THR A 239 -12.97 -12.26 7.61
C THR A 239 -13.20 -11.43 8.87
N TYR A 240 -13.56 -10.15 8.66
CA TYR A 240 -13.99 -9.30 9.76
C TYR A 240 -15.19 -9.88 10.54
N SER A 241 -16.18 -10.43 9.82
CA SER A 241 -17.36 -11.05 10.44
C SER A 241 -16.98 -12.21 11.33
N ASP A 242 -15.95 -12.99 10.96
CA ASP A 242 -15.45 -14.09 11.78
C ASP A 242 -14.86 -13.57 13.08
N LEU A 243 -14.10 -12.47 13.03
CA LEU A 243 -13.47 -11.87 14.20
C LEU A 243 -14.46 -11.15 15.14
N GLU A 244 -15.57 -10.60 14.64
CA GLU A 244 -16.62 -9.99 15.46
C GLU A 244 -17.52 -11.01 16.14
N ASN A 245 -17.82 -12.11 15.47
CA ASN A 245 -18.85 -13.07 15.89
C ASN A 245 -18.28 -14.33 16.57
N SER A 246 -16.98 -14.58 16.48
CA SER A 246 -16.35 -15.79 17.00
C SER A 246 -15.72 -15.56 18.37
N LYS A 247 -16.14 -16.39 19.35
CA LYS A 247 -15.44 -16.51 20.64
C LYS A 247 -14.11 -17.28 20.51
N GLU A 248 -13.87 -17.94 19.39
CA GLU A 248 -12.69 -18.79 19.15
C GLU A 248 -11.41 -17.98 18.88
N TYR A 249 -11.54 -16.71 18.47
CA TYR A 249 -10.40 -15.82 18.24
C TYR A 249 -10.11 -14.87 19.41
N ILE A 250 -10.56 -15.20 20.61
CA ILE A 250 -10.19 -14.50 21.84
C ILE A 250 -8.88 -15.12 22.35
N ILE A 251 -7.76 -14.44 22.10
CA ILE A 251 -6.48 -14.69 22.77
C ILE A 251 -6.29 -13.65 23.85
#